data_e3c2ea47f606b79d681a0fcf216aaf44
#
_entry.id   e3c2ea47f606b79d681a0fcf216aaf44
#
_cell.length_a   1.000
_cell.length_b   1.000
_cell.length_c   1.000
_cell.angle_alpha   90.00
_cell.angle_beta   90.00
_cell.angle_gamma   90.00
#
_symmetry.space_group_name_H-M   'P 1'
#
loop_
_entity.id
_entity.type
_entity.pdbx_description
1 polymer ?
#
loop_
_entity_poly.entity_id
_entity_poly.type
_entity_poly.pdbx_seq_one_letter_code
_entity_poly.pdbx_strand_id
1 'polypeptide(L)'
;MKVVIVGGGAGGISTASNLRKIDKDCEIIVLTRDDKVAYSPCAIPYVLSGTIKSFDDIVMRTAEDYKKKDIDVITEVEVTAVDSKNKTVTYKSKSKQKTIAYDKLVLATGGKPFVPPMDGVELDGVYQIRTIEDGIEVQEAMKDAKSAIVTGAGLIGIEIAFALKKQGLNVTLSEMMPQIVPRSLDKDMSDILVSYLEMEGINVVLGKPITKLIGDGKVEKACFGDEELIDADMVILATGVRAELELAKMAGCEIGRWAIITNRHMETSVEDVYAVGDCVESKDLILGSNTISQLGTTAVRQSKAVARTICGWRSNFNPVLNSMVSKVGKLEFGAVGYTSSFAQQNRIRPIVQKIEALTRARYYPNAKPMDIKVICDSEGRIIGCQIIAEERVAERIDSMTLAITEGLTCFELSNMEFAYAPPVSMVTDPLILAVEEVSKKFS
;
A
#
# COMPACT_ATOMS: atom_id res chain seq x y z
N MET A 1 -27.46 -8.65 17.40
CA MET A 1 -26.55 -9.26 16.42
C MET A 1 -25.13 -9.18 16.94
N LYS A 2 -24.36 -10.29 16.88
CA LYS A 2 -22.96 -10.35 17.30
C LYS A 2 -22.06 -10.44 16.06
N VAL A 3 -21.16 -9.48 15.89
CA VAL A 3 -20.19 -9.44 14.80
C VAL A 3 -18.79 -9.67 15.37
N VAL A 4 -18.13 -10.71 14.89
CA VAL A 4 -16.72 -11.01 15.21
C VAL A 4 -15.85 -10.58 14.03
N ILE A 5 -14.80 -9.81 14.30
CA ILE A 5 -13.85 -9.30 13.31
C ILE A 5 -12.47 -9.85 13.65
N VAL A 6 -11.82 -10.51 12.70
CA VAL A 6 -10.48 -11.07 12.87
C VAL A 6 -9.46 -10.20 12.16
N GLY A 7 -8.65 -9.49 12.95
CA GLY A 7 -7.62 -8.54 12.51
C GLY A 7 -7.89 -7.12 12.98
N GLY A 8 -6.90 -6.53 13.67
CA GLY A 8 -6.92 -5.18 14.25
C GLY A 8 -6.37 -4.07 13.34
N GLY A 9 -6.03 -4.39 12.09
CA GLY A 9 -5.52 -3.41 11.11
C GLY A 9 -6.58 -2.47 10.56
N ALA A 10 -6.22 -1.68 9.55
CA ALA A 10 -7.08 -0.63 8.96
C ALA A 10 -8.47 -1.15 8.54
N GLY A 11 -8.54 -2.34 7.92
CA GLY A 11 -9.80 -2.94 7.50
C GLY A 11 -10.70 -3.32 8.66
N GLY A 12 -10.17 -4.05 9.66
CA GLY A 12 -10.95 -4.53 10.80
C GLY A 12 -11.44 -3.42 11.72
N ILE A 13 -10.55 -2.56 12.15
CA ILE A 13 -10.89 -1.42 13.03
C ILE A 13 -11.85 -0.44 12.36
N SER A 14 -11.65 -0.17 11.07
CA SER A 14 -12.61 0.66 10.32
C SER A 14 -13.96 -0.01 10.18
N THR A 15 -14.01 -1.34 9.99
CA THR A 15 -15.27 -2.10 9.97
C THR A 15 -16.00 -1.98 11.30
N ALA A 16 -15.33 -2.25 12.42
CA ALA A 16 -15.90 -2.10 13.76
C ALA A 16 -16.46 -0.68 13.99
N SER A 17 -15.67 0.33 13.63
CA SER A 17 -16.05 1.73 13.79
C SER A 17 -17.26 2.12 12.91
N ASN A 18 -17.35 1.62 11.68
CA ASN A 18 -18.46 1.89 10.78
C ASN A 18 -19.73 1.13 11.20
N LEU A 19 -19.62 -0.11 11.66
CA LEU A 19 -20.73 -0.86 12.24
C LEU A 19 -21.35 -0.11 13.41
N ARG A 20 -20.54 0.31 14.40
CA ARG A 20 -21.02 1.04 15.57
C ARG A 20 -21.69 2.37 15.23
N LYS A 21 -21.31 3.03 14.14
CA LYS A 21 -21.99 4.25 13.66
C LYS A 21 -23.39 3.96 13.14
N ILE A 22 -23.59 2.81 12.50
CA ILE A 22 -24.84 2.41 11.84
C ILE A 22 -25.77 1.71 12.86
N ASP A 23 -25.25 0.74 13.59
CA ASP A 23 -25.98 -0.08 14.57
C ASP A 23 -25.40 0.14 15.98
N LYS A 24 -26.23 0.72 16.87
CA LYS A 24 -25.84 1.04 18.25
C LYS A 24 -25.93 -0.16 19.18
N ASP A 25 -26.73 -1.15 18.82
CA ASP A 25 -27.05 -2.31 19.66
C ASP A 25 -26.25 -3.58 19.27
N CYS A 26 -25.51 -3.52 18.17
CA CYS A 26 -24.68 -4.60 17.70
C CYS A 26 -23.56 -4.90 18.69
N GLU A 27 -23.36 -6.14 19.09
CA GLU A 27 -22.18 -6.61 19.82
C GLU A 27 -21.02 -6.77 18.84
N ILE A 28 -19.93 -6.02 19.07
CA ILE A 28 -18.76 -5.99 18.16
C ILE A 28 -17.52 -6.43 18.91
N ILE A 29 -16.91 -7.51 18.44
CA ILE A 29 -15.66 -8.05 19.01
C ILE A 29 -14.61 -8.07 17.91
N VAL A 30 -13.45 -7.45 18.17
CA VAL A 30 -12.27 -7.48 17.30
C VAL A 30 -11.20 -8.33 17.98
N LEU A 31 -10.68 -9.32 17.27
CA LEU A 31 -9.58 -10.19 17.73
C LEU A 31 -8.32 -9.85 16.93
N THR A 32 -7.22 -9.53 17.61
CA THR A 32 -5.95 -9.21 16.95
C THR A 32 -4.74 -9.78 17.70
N ARG A 33 -3.71 -10.16 16.93
CA ARG A 33 -2.42 -10.61 17.49
C ARG A 33 -1.62 -9.47 18.09
N ASP A 34 -1.73 -8.29 17.50
CA ASP A 34 -0.97 -7.11 17.89
C ASP A 34 -1.42 -6.60 19.26
N ASP A 35 -0.51 -6.04 20.04
CA ASP A 35 -0.83 -5.34 21.31
C ASP A 35 -1.45 -3.97 21.04
N LYS A 36 -1.07 -3.32 19.93
CA LYS A 36 -1.55 -2.01 19.51
C LYS A 36 -2.50 -2.12 18.32
N VAL A 37 -3.50 -1.25 18.30
CA VAL A 37 -4.49 -1.14 17.24
C VAL A 37 -4.61 0.30 16.76
N ALA A 38 -5.27 0.50 15.61
CA ALA A 38 -5.56 1.83 15.07
C ALA A 38 -4.31 2.71 14.90
N TYR A 39 -3.22 2.13 14.46
CA TYR A 39 -2.04 2.84 13.99
C TYR A 39 -1.88 2.70 12.47
N SER A 40 -1.05 3.56 11.88
CA SER A 40 -0.71 3.50 10.46
C SER A 40 0.65 2.84 10.26
N PRO A 41 0.73 1.62 9.71
CA PRO A 41 2.03 1.01 9.35
C PRO A 41 2.83 1.87 8.35
N CYS A 42 2.13 2.64 7.50
CA CYS A 42 2.78 3.57 6.56
C CYS A 42 3.55 4.71 7.26
N ALA A 43 3.34 4.91 8.56
CA ALA A 43 4.07 5.92 9.34
C ALA A 43 5.40 5.40 9.92
N ILE A 44 5.64 4.09 9.91
CA ILE A 44 6.86 3.47 10.46
C ILE A 44 8.13 4.06 9.84
N PRO A 45 8.27 4.23 8.49
CA PRO A 45 9.46 4.86 7.91
C PRO A 45 9.70 6.29 8.41
N TYR A 46 8.64 7.04 8.72
CA TYR A 46 8.75 8.41 9.23
C TYR A 46 9.19 8.45 10.70
N VAL A 47 8.87 7.42 11.49
CA VAL A 47 9.44 7.26 12.84
C VAL A 47 10.92 6.89 12.75
N LEU A 48 11.27 5.91 11.92
CA LEU A 48 12.66 5.49 11.70
C LEU A 48 13.53 6.64 11.19
N SER A 49 12.99 7.52 10.34
CA SER A 49 13.69 8.71 9.85
C SER A 49 13.80 9.84 10.87
N GLY A 50 13.16 9.72 12.06
CA GLY A 50 13.09 10.77 13.07
C GLY A 50 12.16 11.94 12.70
N THR A 51 11.38 11.83 11.64
CA THR A 51 10.37 12.84 11.26
C THR A 51 9.20 12.84 12.25
N ILE A 52 8.77 11.65 12.69
CA ILE A 52 7.85 11.43 13.81
C ILE A 52 8.70 10.96 15.00
N LYS A 53 8.41 11.46 16.20
CA LYS A 53 9.30 11.27 17.37
C LYS A 53 9.34 9.85 17.89
N SER A 54 8.20 9.18 17.92
CA SER A 54 8.07 7.85 18.54
C SER A 54 6.99 7.01 17.86
N PHE A 55 7.06 5.69 18.10
CA PHE A 55 6.01 4.77 17.64
C PHE A 55 4.67 5.00 18.38
N ASP A 56 4.67 5.57 19.57
CA ASP A 56 3.43 5.91 20.27
C ASP A 56 2.68 7.05 19.59
N ASP A 57 3.40 7.98 18.93
CA ASP A 57 2.79 9.11 18.21
C ASP A 57 1.99 8.68 16.97
N ILE A 58 2.20 7.46 16.45
CA ILE A 58 1.45 6.93 15.32
C ILE A 58 0.23 6.08 15.74
N VAL A 59 0.05 5.82 17.03
CA VAL A 59 -1.11 5.12 17.58
C VAL A 59 -2.24 6.11 17.81
N MET A 60 -3.23 6.11 16.94
CA MET A 60 -4.33 7.07 16.97
C MET A 60 -5.35 6.78 18.08
N ARG A 61 -5.51 5.52 18.49
CA ARG A 61 -6.46 5.07 19.51
C ARG A 61 -6.02 3.74 20.11
N THR A 62 -6.37 3.55 21.38
CA THR A 62 -6.14 2.31 22.12
C THR A 62 -7.37 1.40 22.12
N ALA A 63 -7.21 0.15 22.55
CA ALA A 63 -8.33 -0.77 22.79
C ALA A 63 -9.35 -0.20 23.80
N GLU A 64 -8.88 0.52 24.82
CA GLU A 64 -9.73 1.19 25.81
C GLU A 64 -10.61 2.30 25.21
N ASP A 65 -10.07 3.04 24.23
CA ASP A 65 -10.84 4.07 23.52
C ASP A 65 -11.95 3.46 22.65
N TYR A 66 -11.75 2.25 22.14
CA TYR A 66 -12.79 1.48 21.45
C TYR A 66 -13.82 0.93 22.44
N LYS A 67 -13.39 0.47 23.60
CA LYS A 67 -14.32 0.01 24.65
C LYS A 67 -15.29 1.09 25.11
N LYS A 68 -14.83 2.34 25.22
CA LYS A 68 -15.70 3.52 25.50
C LYS A 68 -16.79 3.74 24.42
N LYS A 69 -16.66 3.06 23.28
CA LYS A 69 -17.61 3.10 22.16
C LYS A 69 -18.35 1.78 21.98
N ASP A 70 -18.36 0.95 23.01
CA ASP A 70 -18.99 -0.38 23.00
C ASP A 70 -18.44 -1.31 21.90
N ILE A 71 -17.15 -1.20 21.59
CA ILE A 71 -16.40 -2.09 20.71
C ILE A 71 -15.36 -2.80 21.55
N ASP A 72 -15.50 -4.13 21.70
CA ASP A 72 -14.55 -4.96 22.41
C ASP A 72 -13.37 -5.30 21.48
N VAL A 73 -12.18 -4.74 21.76
CA VAL A 73 -10.94 -5.08 21.06
C VAL A 73 -10.08 -5.93 21.98
N ILE A 74 -9.91 -7.20 21.61
CA ILE A 74 -9.10 -8.16 22.35
C ILE A 74 -7.77 -8.29 21.63
N THR A 75 -6.73 -7.73 22.23
CA THR A 75 -5.35 -7.73 21.73
C THR A 75 -4.56 -8.94 22.23
N GLU A 76 -3.38 -9.20 21.64
CA GLU A 76 -2.48 -10.30 22.01
C GLU A 76 -3.18 -11.67 21.94
N VAL A 77 -4.07 -11.86 20.95
CA VAL A 77 -4.79 -13.12 20.74
C VAL A 77 -4.63 -13.62 19.32
N GLU A 78 -4.39 -14.89 19.18
CA GLU A 78 -4.28 -15.56 17.89
C GLU A 78 -5.54 -16.39 17.62
N VAL A 79 -6.24 -16.05 16.53
CA VAL A 79 -7.34 -16.88 16.03
C VAL A 79 -6.74 -18.12 15.37
N THR A 80 -7.10 -19.30 15.87
CA THR A 80 -6.53 -20.57 15.45
C THR A 80 -7.49 -21.44 14.64
N ALA A 81 -8.80 -21.18 14.71
CA ALA A 81 -9.80 -21.90 13.92
C ALA A 81 -11.06 -21.07 13.67
N VAL A 82 -11.67 -21.31 12.54
CA VAL A 82 -13.00 -20.82 12.15
C VAL A 82 -13.85 -22.02 11.74
N ASP A 83 -14.97 -22.21 12.43
CA ASP A 83 -16.00 -23.19 12.06
C ASP A 83 -17.23 -22.44 11.55
N SER A 84 -17.35 -22.33 10.24
CA SER A 84 -18.44 -21.61 9.60
C SER A 84 -19.81 -22.31 9.72
N LYS A 85 -19.83 -23.64 9.88
CA LYS A 85 -21.05 -24.44 10.05
C LYS A 85 -21.68 -24.20 11.40
N ASN A 86 -20.88 -24.18 12.45
CA ASN A 86 -21.32 -23.90 13.83
C ASN A 86 -21.26 -22.42 14.19
N LYS A 87 -20.81 -21.55 13.25
CA LYS A 87 -20.62 -20.12 13.44
C LYS A 87 -19.79 -19.78 14.67
N THR A 88 -18.60 -20.39 14.79
CA THR A 88 -17.70 -20.16 15.92
C THR A 88 -16.29 -19.79 15.47
N VAL A 89 -15.63 -19.00 16.28
CA VAL A 89 -14.20 -18.63 16.15
C VAL A 89 -13.47 -19.06 17.41
N THR A 90 -12.38 -19.79 17.25
CA THR A 90 -11.51 -20.20 18.34
C THR A 90 -10.22 -19.40 18.32
N TYR A 91 -9.84 -18.86 19.48
CA TYR A 91 -8.61 -18.10 19.63
C TYR A 91 -7.86 -18.48 20.91
N LYS A 92 -6.54 -18.24 20.89
CA LYS A 92 -5.63 -18.43 22.03
C LYS A 92 -5.23 -17.08 22.60
N SER A 93 -5.25 -16.96 23.94
CA SER A 93 -4.68 -15.85 24.69
C SER A 93 -3.70 -16.44 25.71
N LYS A 94 -2.41 -16.18 25.53
CA LYS A 94 -1.34 -16.80 26.36
C LYS A 94 -1.47 -18.32 26.37
N SER A 95 -1.93 -18.90 27.49
CA SER A 95 -2.10 -20.37 27.64
C SER A 95 -3.56 -20.84 27.58
N LYS A 96 -4.53 -19.95 27.35
CA LYS A 96 -5.96 -20.28 27.36
C LYS A 96 -6.55 -20.19 25.95
N GLN A 97 -7.23 -21.27 25.57
CA GLN A 97 -8.04 -21.31 24.36
C GLN A 97 -9.49 -20.94 24.69
N LYS A 98 -10.10 -20.12 23.87
CA LYS A 98 -11.50 -19.72 23.98
C LYS A 98 -12.18 -19.86 22.63
N THR A 99 -13.47 -20.20 22.66
CA THR A 99 -14.34 -20.24 21.49
C THR A 99 -15.50 -19.32 21.69
N ILE A 100 -15.79 -18.48 20.70
CA ILE A 100 -16.92 -17.53 20.71
C ILE A 100 -17.79 -17.79 19.48
N ALA A 101 -19.11 -17.66 19.65
CA ALA A 101 -20.06 -17.72 18.58
C ALA A 101 -20.23 -16.33 17.92
N TYR A 102 -20.64 -16.31 16.64
CA TYR A 102 -20.94 -15.10 15.91
C TYR A 102 -22.24 -15.24 15.10
N ASP A 103 -22.93 -14.13 14.85
CA ASP A 103 -23.96 -14.02 13.82
C ASP A 103 -23.32 -13.68 12.46
N LYS A 104 -22.31 -12.78 12.46
CA LYS A 104 -21.55 -12.36 11.28
C LYS A 104 -20.05 -12.38 11.59
N LEU A 105 -19.25 -12.87 10.65
CA LEU A 105 -17.78 -12.91 10.75
C LEU A 105 -17.16 -12.03 9.67
N VAL A 106 -16.18 -11.21 10.04
CA VAL A 106 -15.38 -10.43 9.10
C VAL A 106 -13.92 -10.85 9.19
N LEU A 107 -13.37 -11.38 8.10
CA LEU A 107 -11.96 -11.69 7.95
C LEU A 107 -11.22 -10.44 7.47
N ALA A 108 -10.44 -9.83 8.34
CA ALA A 108 -9.59 -8.67 8.09
C ALA A 108 -8.12 -9.01 8.41
N THR A 109 -7.73 -10.24 8.05
CA THR A 109 -6.44 -10.85 8.37
C THR A 109 -5.26 -10.17 7.69
N GLY A 110 -5.52 -9.37 6.64
CA GLY A 110 -4.49 -8.61 5.94
C GLY A 110 -3.51 -9.51 5.19
N GLY A 111 -2.23 -9.23 5.33
CA GLY A 111 -1.17 -10.01 4.70
C GLY A 111 0.08 -10.04 5.56
N LYS A 112 0.96 -10.96 5.23
CA LYS A 112 2.28 -11.14 5.83
C LYS A 112 3.38 -10.77 4.83
N PRO A 113 4.53 -10.26 5.28
CA PRO A 113 5.66 -10.02 4.41
C PRO A 113 6.04 -11.30 3.65
N PHE A 114 6.41 -11.12 2.40
CA PHE A 114 6.94 -12.22 1.60
C PHE A 114 8.46 -12.32 1.81
N VAL A 115 8.93 -13.45 2.29
CA VAL A 115 10.35 -13.76 2.39
C VAL A 115 10.73 -14.61 1.17
N PRO A 116 11.60 -14.12 0.28
CA PRO A 116 12.10 -14.92 -0.82
C PRO A 116 12.85 -16.15 -0.30
N PRO A 117 12.73 -17.29 -0.98
CA PRO A 117 13.53 -18.46 -0.63
C PRO A 117 15.00 -18.20 -1.02
N MET A 118 15.84 -17.83 -0.05
CA MET A 118 17.29 -17.67 -0.20
C MET A 118 18.00 -18.05 1.09
N ASP A 119 19.23 -18.50 0.97
CA ASP A 119 20.05 -18.88 2.12
C ASP A 119 20.38 -17.63 2.97
N GLY A 120 20.36 -17.80 4.29
CA GLY A 120 20.77 -16.80 5.26
C GLY A 120 19.68 -15.81 5.67
N VAL A 121 18.42 -16.01 5.28
CA VAL A 121 17.29 -15.16 5.73
C VAL A 121 16.99 -15.29 7.22
N GLU A 122 17.50 -16.36 7.85
CA GLU A 122 17.40 -16.65 9.27
C GLU A 122 18.53 -16.05 10.13
N LEU A 123 19.52 -15.39 9.50
CA LEU A 123 20.60 -14.74 10.22
C LEU A 123 20.10 -13.56 11.03
N ASP A 124 20.71 -13.34 12.20
CA ASP A 124 20.48 -12.11 12.95
C ASP A 124 20.84 -10.89 12.08
N GLY A 125 20.10 -9.79 12.25
CA GLY A 125 20.28 -8.60 11.42
C GLY A 125 19.48 -8.61 10.11
N VAL A 126 18.66 -9.64 9.86
CA VAL A 126 17.71 -9.69 8.74
C VAL A 126 16.31 -9.39 9.25
N TYR A 127 15.71 -8.32 8.75
CA TYR A 127 14.45 -7.77 9.25
C TYR A 127 13.39 -7.70 8.16
N GLN A 128 12.14 -7.68 8.61
CA GLN A 128 10.94 -7.33 7.84
C GLN A 128 10.29 -6.14 8.52
N ILE A 129 9.43 -5.41 7.82
CA ILE A 129 8.70 -4.29 8.43
C ILE A 129 7.22 -4.38 8.05
N ARG A 130 6.40 -4.64 9.06
CA ARG A 130 4.94 -4.67 8.95
C ARG A 130 4.25 -4.05 10.15
N THR A 131 4.78 -4.26 11.36
CA THR A 131 4.20 -3.85 12.63
C THR A 131 5.08 -2.80 13.32
N ILE A 132 4.56 -2.19 14.38
CA ILE A 132 5.32 -1.29 15.26
C ILE A 132 6.50 -2.03 15.88
N GLU A 133 6.29 -3.28 16.28
CA GLU A 133 7.30 -4.16 16.89
C GLU A 133 8.48 -4.34 15.93
N ASP A 134 8.21 -4.66 14.66
CA ASP A 134 9.25 -4.75 13.63
C ASP A 134 10.01 -3.42 13.51
N GLY A 135 9.28 -2.29 13.54
CA GLY A 135 9.87 -0.96 13.49
C GLY A 135 10.80 -0.68 14.69
N ILE A 136 10.41 -1.11 15.88
CA ILE A 136 11.22 -0.97 17.12
C ILE A 136 12.50 -1.81 17.01
N GLU A 137 12.39 -3.04 16.53
CA GLU A 137 13.56 -3.92 16.33
C GLU A 137 14.55 -3.30 15.33
N VAL A 138 14.06 -2.79 14.21
CA VAL A 138 14.89 -2.08 13.21
C VAL A 138 15.50 -0.82 13.81
N GLN A 139 14.74 -0.02 14.57
CA GLN A 139 15.27 1.18 15.22
C GLN A 139 16.38 0.88 16.22
N GLU A 140 16.28 -0.22 16.95
CA GLU A 140 17.35 -0.67 17.85
C GLU A 140 18.60 -1.11 17.09
N ALA A 141 18.40 -1.92 16.03
CA ALA A 141 19.52 -2.40 15.19
C ALA A 141 20.28 -1.27 14.49
N MET A 142 19.58 -0.19 14.12
CA MET A 142 20.20 0.99 13.49
C MET A 142 21.25 1.67 14.38
N LYS A 143 21.21 1.53 15.71
CA LYS A 143 22.14 2.20 16.61
C LYS A 143 23.58 1.73 16.42
N ASP A 144 23.75 0.46 16.11
CA ASP A 144 25.06 -0.19 15.96
C ASP A 144 25.46 -0.42 14.49
N ALA A 145 24.50 -0.29 13.55
CA ALA A 145 24.73 -0.52 12.14
C ALA A 145 25.38 0.69 11.46
N LYS A 146 26.31 0.44 10.53
CA LYS A 146 26.92 1.45 9.65
C LYS A 146 26.43 1.33 8.22
N SER A 147 26.02 0.12 7.83
CA SER A 147 25.56 -0.22 6.49
C SER A 147 24.26 -1.01 6.52
N ALA A 148 23.40 -0.78 5.54
CA ALA A 148 22.15 -1.47 5.39
C ALA A 148 21.85 -1.78 3.93
N ILE A 149 21.28 -2.95 3.68
CA ILE A 149 20.69 -3.28 2.37
C ILE A 149 19.19 -3.36 2.55
N VAL A 150 18.46 -2.65 1.68
CA VAL A 150 17.00 -2.79 1.55
C VAL A 150 16.72 -3.49 0.24
N THR A 151 16.11 -4.69 0.28
CA THR A 151 15.75 -5.45 -0.92
C THR A 151 14.28 -5.34 -1.25
N GLY A 152 13.99 -4.95 -2.50
CA GLY A 152 12.66 -4.61 -2.99
C GLY A 152 12.44 -3.09 -3.00
N ALA A 153 12.49 -2.48 -4.20
CA ALA A 153 12.31 -1.04 -4.39
C ALA A 153 10.85 -0.68 -4.76
N GLY A 154 9.90 -1.25 -4.03
CA GLY A 154 8.52 -0.76 -3.95
C GLY A 154 8.43 0.46 -3.05
N LEU A 155 7.20 0.96 -2.78
CA LEU A 155 6.96 2.14 -1.92
C LEU A 155 7.65 2.02 -0.56
N ILE A 156 7.40 0.91 0.14
CA ILE A 156 7.93 0.66 1.49
C ILE A 156 9.47 0.63 1.47
N GLY A 157 10.06 -0.09 0.50
CA GLY A 157 11.51 -0.23 0.43
C GLY A 157 12.22 1.10 0.19
N ILE A 158 11.66 1.95 -0.68
CA ILE A 158 12.22 3.29 -0.95
C ILE A 158 12.11 4.19 0.29
N GLU A 159 10.95 4.20 0.96
CA GLU A 159 10.74 4.98 2.18
C GLU A 159 11.67 4.55 3.31
N ILE A 160 11.88 3.23 3.49
CA ILE A 160 12.81 2.68 4.47
C ILE A 160 14.25 3.00 4.11
N ALA A 161 14.67 2.79 2.86
CA ALA A 161 16.04 3.11 2.43
C ALA A 161 16.38 4.59 2.68
N PHE A 162 15.44 5.49 2.39
CA PHE A 162 15.60 6.90 2.67
C PHE A 162 15.64 7.19 4.19
N ALA A 163 14.80 6.52 4.98
CA ALA A 163 14.78 6.67 6.43
C ALA A 163 16.13 6.26 7.06
N LEU A 164 16.68 5.11 6.66
CA LEU A 164 17.98 4.63 7.11
C LEU A 164 19.11 5.58 6.68
N LYS A 165 19.08 6.07 5.43
CA LYS A 165 20.04 7.05 4.94
C LYS A 165 20.04 8.34 5.75
N LYS A 166 18.85 8.83 6.08
CA LYS A 166 18.68 10.05 6.90
C LYS A 166 19.25 9.88 8.31
N GLN A 167 19.35 8.66 8.83
CA GLN A 167 20.00 8.32 10.10
C GLN A 167 21.51 8.09 9.96
N GLY A 168 22.07 8.28 8.77
CA GLY A 168 23.51 8.28 8.54
C GLY A 168 24.08 6.93 8.10
N LEU A 169 23.26 5.91 7.82
CA LEU A 169 23.77 4.63 7.34
C LEU A 169 24.21 4.71 5.88
N ASN A 170 25.16 3.87 5.49
CA ASN A 170 25.45 3.57 4.09
C ASN A 170 24.38 2.62 3.57
N VAL A 171 23.52 3.09 2.66
CA VAL A 171 22.34 2.32 2.23
C VAL A 171 22.49 1.88 0.79
N THR A 172 22.28 0.59 0.54
CA THR A 172 22.05 0.02 -0.78
C THR A 172 20.59 -0.38 -0.91
N LEU A 173 19.87 0.18 -1.89
CA LEU A 173 18.53 -0.22 -2.29
C LEU A 173 18.61 -1.15 -3.49
N SER A 174 18.20 -2.40 -3.35
CA SER A 174 18.25 -3.39 -4.42
C SER A 174 16.86 -3.76 -4.95
N GLU A 175 16.77 -3.96 -6.26
CA GLU A 175 15.56 -4.40 -6.94
C GLU A 175 15.91 -5.42 -8.03
N MET A 176 15.19 -6.55 -8.05
CA MET A 176 15.37 -7.59 -9.07
C MET A 176 14.89 -7.17 -10.47
N MET A 177 13.94 -6.23 -10.52
CA MET A 177 13.46 -5.66 -11.77
C MET A 177 14.42 -4.56 -12.26
N PRO A 178 14.42 -4.22 -13.57
CA PRO A 178 15.31 -3.19 -14.13
C PRO A 178 14.90 -1.75 -13.78
N GLN A 179 13.95 -1.55 -12.87
CA GLN A 179 13.45 -0.25 -12.43
C GLN A 179 12.82 -0.33 -11.04
N ILE A 180 12.77 0.78 -10.32
CA ILE A 180 12.03 0.90 -9.05
C ILE A 180 10.53 1.16 -9.31
N VAL A 181 9.69 0.84 -8.33
CA VAL A 181 8.21 0.99 -8.37
C VAL A 181 7.60 0.46 -9.68
N PRO A 182 7.96 -0.76 -10.15
CA PRO A 182 7.67 -1.23 -11.51
C PRO A 182 6.18 -1.43 -11.80
N ARG A 183 5.35 -1.49 -10.76
CA ARG A 183 3.89 -1.62 -10.91
C ARG A 183 3.17 -0.29 -11.15
N SER A 184 3.82 0.83 -10.84
CA SER A 184 3.16 2.14 -10.81
C SER A 184 3.82 3.18 -11.72
N LEU A 185 5.11 3.05 -11.98
CA LEU A 185 5.86 3.97 -12.84
C LEU A 185 6.38 3.26 -14.08
N ASP A 186 6.37 3.96 -15.20
CA ASP A 186 7.16 3.57 -16.37
C ASP A 186 8.65 3.88 -16.13
N LYS A 187 9.53 3.25 -16.90
CA LYS A 187 10.97 3.33 -16.70
C LYS A 187 11.51 4.77 -16.71
N ASP A 188 11.08 5.60 -17.64
CA ASP A 188 11.50 6.99 -17.77
C ASP A 188 11.07 7.88 -16.57
N MET A 189 9.96 7.55 -15.91
CA MET A 189 9.54 8.18 -14.66
C MET A 189 10.30 7.59 -13.47
N SER A 190 10.49 6.28 -13.45
CA SER A 190 11.29 5.59 -12.44
C SER A 190 12.74 6.10 -12.39
N ASP A 191 13.35 6.38 -13.55
CA ASP A 191 14.73 6.87 -13.64
C ASP A 191 14.92 8.25 -12.99
N ILE A 192 13.90 9.11 -13.00
CA ILE A 192 13.93 10.39 -12.26
C ILE A 192 14.07 10.13 -10.75
N LEU A 193 13.28 9.19 -10.25
CA LEU A 193 13.30 8.86 -8.82
C LEU A 193 14.61 8.15 -8.44
N VAL A 194 15.17 7.28 -9.31
CA VAL A 194 16.49 6.66 -9.11
C VAL A 194 17.56 7.74 -8.99
N SER A 195 17.61 8.66 -9.95
CA SER A 195 18.59 9.77 -9.96
C SER A 195 18.50 10.61 -8.68
N TYR A 196 17.28 10.86 -8.19
CA TYR A 196 17.08 11.56 -6.92
C TYR A 196 17.63 10.77 -5.72
N LEU A 197 17.36 9.47 -5.63
CA LEU A 197 17.87 8.62 -4.54
C LEU A 197 19.40 8.55 -4.53
N GLU A 198 20.01 8.45 -5.72
CA GLU A 198 21.47 8.46 -5.87
C GLU A 198 22.08 9.81 -5.47
N MET A 199 21.44 10.95 -5.81
CA MET A 199 21.83 12.29 -5.34
C MET A 199 21.75 12.41 -3.81
N GLU A 200 20.80 11.75 -3.16
CA GLU A 200 20.69 11.67 -1.71
C GLU A 200 21.71 10.69 -1.10
N GLY A 201 22.53 10.03 -1.92
CA GLY A 201 23.61 9.14 -1.52
C GLY A 201 23.17 7.71 -1.17
N ILE A 202 22.08 7.25 -1.76
CA ILE A 202 21.63 5.85 -1.70
C ILE A 202 22.22 5.13 -2.91
N ASN A 203 22.91 4.01 -2.71
CA ASN A 203 23.37 3.15 -3.79
C ASN A 203 22.19 2.34 -4.33
N VAL A 204 21.84 2.48 -5.62
CA VAL A 204 20.68 1.79 -6.23
C VAL A 204 21.18 0.68 -7.16
N VAL A 205 20.85 -0.57 -6.84
CA VAL A 205 21.21 -1.77 -7.61
C VAL A 205 19.96 -2.36 -8.26
N LEU A 206 19.86 -2.30 -9.59
CA LEU A 206 18.70 -2.75 -10.36
C LEU A 206 19.04 -3.97 -11.22
N GLY A 207 18.03 -4.84 -11.45
CA GLY A 207 18.13 -6.01 -12.32
C GLY A 207 18.95 -7.15 -11.72
N LYS A 208 19.37 -7.05 -10.48
CA LYS A 208 20.20 -8.04 -9.79
C LYS A 208 19.49 -8.50 -8.51
N PRO A 209 18.93 -9.74 -8.47
CA PRO A 209 18.36 -10.28 -7.25
C PRO A 209 19.47 -10.60 -6.23
N ILE A 210 19.17 -10.44 -4.95
CA ILE A 210 19.98 -11.04 -3.89
C ILE A 210 19.69 -12.54 -3.91
N THR A 211 20.75 -13.34 -3.97
CA THR A 211 20.68 -14.81 -4.05
C THR A 211 21.01 -15.49 -2.73
N LYS A 212 21.79 -14.82 -1.87
CA LYS A 212 22.22 -15.37 -0.59
C LYS A 212 22.63 -14.24 0.37
N LEU A 213 22.33 -14.43 1.65
CA LEU A 213 22.90 -13.64 2.76
C LEU A 213 23.99 -14.45 3.45
N ILE A 214 25.09 -13.81 3.81
CA ILE A 214 26.30 -14.46 4.32
C ILE A 214 26.66 -13.82 5.66
N GLY A 215 27.05 -14.66 6.63
CA GLY A 215 27.52 -14.24 7.94
C GLY A 215 27.70 -15.43 8.89
N ASP A 216 28.33 -15.18 10.03
CA ASP A 216 28.48 -16.16 11.11
C ASP A 216 27.53 -15.78 12.26
N GLY A 217 26.33 -16.36 12.24
CA GLY A 217 25.23 -16.03 13.17
C GLY A 217 24.53 -14.72 12.89
N LYS A 218 25.22 -13.68 12.42
CA LYS A 218 24.68 -12.36 12.03
C LYS A 218 25.03 -12.08 10.57
N VAL A 219 24.16 -11.37 9.85
CA VAL A 219 24.44 -10.97 8.48
C VAL A 219 25.64 -10.02 8.40
N GLU A 220 26.54 -10.28 7.44
CA GLU A 220 27.73 -9.48 7.16
C GLU A 220 27.77 -9.00 5.71
N LYS A 221 27.17 -9.78 4.79
CA LYS A 221 27.18 -9.51 3.34
C LYS A 221 25.94 -10.05 2.67
N ALA A 222 25.56 -9.42 1.54
CA ALA A 222 24.63 -9.98 0.58
C ALA A 222 25.36 -10.31 -0.73
N CYS A 223 25.04 -11.48 -1.30
CA CYS A 223 25.50 -11.92 -2.61
C CYS A 223 24.45 -11.63 -3.64
N PHE A 224 24.80 -10.96 -4.73
CA PHE A 224 23.95 -10.68 -5.86
C PHE A 224 24.14 -11.69 -6.99
N GLY A 225 23.24 -11.76 -7.94
CA GLY A 225 23.16 -12.82 -8.95
C GLY A 225 24.38 -13.02 -9.86
N ASP A 226 25.33 -12.08 -9.86
CA ASP A 226 26.60 -12.13 -10.56
C ASP A 226 27.80 -12.35 -9.62
N GLU A 227 27.55 -12.91 -8.43
CA GLU A 227 28.53 -13.16 -7.36
C GLU A 227 29.13 -11.87 -6.75
N GLU A 228 28.58 -10.70 -7.06
CA GLU A 228 28.96 -9.45 -6.41
C GLU A 228 28.58 -9.48 -4.92
N LEU A 229 29.51 -9.14 -4.06
CA LEU A 229 29.31 -9.08 -2.60
C LEU A 229 29.23 -7.64 -2.14
N ILE A 230 28.17 -7.32 -1.38
CA ILE A 230 28.03 -6.01 -0.73
C ILE A 230 27.95 -6.24 0.79
N ASP A 231 28.77 -5.51 1.53
CA ASP A 231 28.79 -5.57 2.99
C ASP A 231 27.51 -4.95 3.58
N ALA A 232 26.94 -5.59 4.62
CA ALA A 232 25.77 -5.11 5.31
C ALA A 232 25.74 -5.55 6.77
N ASP A 233 25.59 -4.58 7.69
CA ASP A 233 25.37 -4.85 9.11
C ASP A 233 23.89 -5.24 9.38
N MET A 234 22.99 -4.87 8.46
CA MET A 234 21.57 -5.22 8.50
C MET A 234 20.96 -5.30 7.09
N VAL A 235 19.94 -6.14 6.96
CA VAL A 235 19.17 -6.32 5.71
C VAL A 235 17.70 -6.18 6.00
N ILE A 236 16.97 -5.36 5.21
CA ILE A 236 15.52 -5.21 5.29
C ILE A 236 14.88 -5.87 4.06
N LEU A 237 14.00 -6.83 4.30
CA LEU A 237 13.25 -7.52 3.26
C LEU A 237 11.93 -6.78 2.98
N ALA A 238 11.93 -5.91 1.95
CA ALA A 238 10.76 -5.16 1.48
C ALA A 238 10.19 -5.75 0.17
N THR A 239 10.21 -7.06 0.04
CA THR A 239 9.92 -7.85 -1.17
C THR A 239 8.44 -8.07 -1.45
N GLY A 240 7.58 -7.34 -0.75
CA GLY A 240 6.13 -7.36 -0.92
C GLY A 240 5.38 -8.12 0.16
N VAL A 241 4.06 -8.21 -0.01
CA VAL A 241 3.13 -8.79 0.96
C VAL A 241 2.29 -9.86 0.29
N ARG A 242 2.04 -10.96 0.98
CA ARG A 242 1.12 -12.04 0.58
C ARG A 242 -0.10 -12.04 1.48
N ALA A 243 -1.27 -12.25 0.89
CA ALA A 243 -2.52 -12.35 1.63
C ALA A 243 -2.47 -13.48 2.68
N GLU A 244 -3.01 -13.21 3.88
CA GLU A 244 -3.16 -14.23 4.92
C GLU A 244 -4.48 -14.97 4.72
N LEU A 245 -4.40 -16.25 4.32
CA LEU A 245 -5.54 -17.02 3.80
C LEU A 245 -5.95 -18.21 4.66
N GLU A 246 -5.19 -18.56 5.70
CA GLU A 246 -5.40 -19.80 6.45
C GLU A 246 -6.79 -19.86 7.08
N LEU A 247 -7.21 -18.80 7.75
CA LEU A 247 -8.53 -18.75 8.38
C LEU A 247 -9.68 -18.75 7.35
N ALA A 248 -9.48 -18.14 6.19
CA ALA A 248 -10.46 -18.15 5.11
C ALA A 248 -10.62 -19.55 4.51
N LYS A 249 -9.52 -20.31 4.36
CA LYS A 249 -9.56 -21.71 3.93
C LYS A 249 -10.26 -22.61 4.96
N MET A 250 -9.97 -22.42 6.26
CA MET A 250 -10.65 -23.14 7.35
C MET A 250 -12.17 -22.85 7.35
N ALA A 251 -12.55 -21.60 7.08
CA ALA A 251 -13.96 -21.20 6.95
C ALA A 251 -14.64 -21.78 5.69
N GLY A 252 -13.87 -22.30 4.72
CA GLY A 252 -14.38 -22.80 3.44
C GLY A 252 -14.61 -21.72 2.38
N CYS A 253 -14.00 -20.54 2.54
CA CYS A 253 -14.11 -19.46 1.56
C CYS A 253 -13.40 -19.81 0.25
N GLU A 254 -13.97 -19.38 -0.86
CA GLU A 254 -13.34 -19.46 -2.17
C GLU A 254 -12.11 -18.54 -2.23
N ILE A 255 -10.99 -19.11 -2.68
CA ILE A 255 -9.72 -18.41 -2.84
C ILE A 255 -9.45 -18.23 -4.33
N GLY A 256 -9.20 -17.01 -4.74
CA GLY A 256 -8.81 -16.68 -6.10
C GLY A 256 -7.33 -16.93 -6.37
N ARG A 257 -6.82 -16.23 -7.37
CA ARG A 257 -5.40 -16.35 -7.74
C ARG A 257 -4.47 -15.83 -6.64
N TRP A 258 -4.87 -14.79 -5.91
CA TRP A 258 -3.99 -14.10 -4.95
C TRP A 258 -4.56 -13.99 -3.54
N ALA A 259 -5.91 -13.92 -3.42
CA ALA A 259 -6.57 -13.59 -2.17
C ALA A 259 -8.01 -14.15 -2.11
N ILE A 260 -8.77 -13.83 -1.06
CA ILE A 260 -10.16 -14.24 -0.88
C ILE A 260 -11.03 -13.58 -1.94
N ILE A 261 -11.88 -14.35 -2.61
CA ILE A 261 -12.89 -13.82 -3.53
C ILE A 261 -14.07 -13.29 -2.72
N THR A 262 -14.49 -12.07 -3.03
CA THR A 262 -15.71 -11.46 -2.51
C THR A 262 -16.55 -10.89 -3.65
N ASN A 263 -17.86 -10.78 -3.40
CA ASN A 263 -18.73 -10.00 -4.26
C ASN A 263 -18.62 -8.48 -3.96
N ARG A 264 -19.43 -7.65 -4.64
CA ARG A 264 -19.45 -6.19 -4.45
C ARG A 264 -19.86 -5.76 -3.03
N HIS A 265 -20.49 -6.63 -2.27
CA HIS A 265 -20.95 -6.40 -0.92
C HIS A 265 -19.94 -6.86 0.14
N MET A 266 -18.75 -7.31 -0.31
CA MET A 266 -17.69 -7.88 0.51
C MET A 266 -18.07 -9.22 1.17
N GLU A 267 -19.09 -9.91 0.64
CA GLU A 267 -19.50 -11.25 1.06
C GLU A 267 -18.57 -12.26 0.38
N THR A 268 -18.11 -13.26 1.15
CA THR A 268 -17.37 -14.42 0.63
C THR A 268 -18.34 -15.46 0.04
N SER A 269 -17.81 -16.58 -0.41
CA SER A 269 -18.63 -17.74 -0.83
C SER A 269 -19.34 -18.45 0.32
N VAL A 270 -19.07 -18.08 1.56
CA VAL A 270 -19.65 -18.67 2.77
C VAL A 270 -20.63 -17.68 3.40
N GLU A 271 -21.84 -18.16 3.66
CA GLU A 271 -22.90 -17.34 4.26
C GLU A 271 -22.46 -16.74 5.59
N ASP A 272 -22.78 -15.46 5.81
CA ASP A 272 -22.43 -14.69 7.02
C ASP A 272 -20.93 -14.49 7.26
N VAL A 273 -20.09 -14.81 6.27
CA VAL A 273 -18.65 -14.57 6.30
C VAL A 273 -18.26 -13.52 5.25
N TYR A 274 -17.64 -12.46 5.71
CA TYR A 274 -17.18 -11.32 4.91
C TYR A 274 -15.66 -11.21 4.96
N ALA A 275 -15.06 -10.50 4.01
CA ALA A 275 -13.63 -10.24 4.06
C ALA A 275 -13.29 -8.84 3.57
N VAL A 276 -12.23 -8.19 4.16
CA VAL A 276 -11.78 -6.84 3.82
C VAL A 276 -10.25 -6.69 3.96
N GLY A 277 -9.68 -5.77 3.22
CA GLY A 277 -8.26 -5.40 3.29
C GLY A 277 -7.37 -6.24 2.38
N ASP A 278 -6.08 -6.35 2.73
CA ASP A 278 -5.05 -6.96 1.88
C ASP A 278 -5.28 -8.46 1.61
N CYS A 279 -6.16 -9.11 2.37
CA CYS A 279 -6.53 -10.51 2.18
C CYS A 279 -7.59 -10.75 1.09
N VAL A 280 -8.09 -9.69 0.40
CA VAL A 280 -9.19 -9.77 -0.56
C VAL A 280 -8.74 -9.42 -1.97
N GLU A 281 -9.24 -10.17 -2.96
CA GLU A 281 -9.18 -9.76 -4.37
C GLU A 281 -10.17 -8.63 -4.64
N SER A 282 -9.72 -7.66 -5.43
CA SER A 282 -10.55 -6.57 -5.94
C SER A 282 -10.77 -6.74 -7.45
N LYS A 283 -11.70 -5.98 -8.01
CA LYS A 283 -11.86 -5.84 -9.45
C LYS A 283 -11.09 -4.62 -9.95
N ASP A 284 -10.32 -4.81 -11.00
CA ASP A 284 -9.72 -3.72 -11.75
C ASP A 284 -10.79 -2.92 -12.49
N LEU A 285 -10.72 -1.59 -12.43
CA LEU A 285 -11.76 -0.74 -13.03
C LEU A 285 -11.71 -0.75 -14.57
N ILE A 286 -10.52 -0.83 -15.14
CA ILE A 286 -10.32 -0.68 -16.59
C ILE A 286 -10.56 -2.01 -17.31
N LEU A 287 -9.95 -3.11 -16.83
CA LEU A 287 -10.07 -4.44 -17.45
C LEU A 287 -11.22 -5.27 -16.90
N GLY A 288 -11.80 -4.93 -15.76
CA GLY A 288 -12.82 -5.74 -15.08
C GLY A 288 -12.30 -7.08 -14.53
N SER A 289 -11.02 -7.37 -14.68
CA SER A 289 -10.37 -8.59 -14.19
C SER A 289 -10.12 -8.54 -12.69
N ASN A 290 -9.82 -9.70 -12.09
CA ASN A 290 -9.40 -9.74 -10.70
C ASN A 290 -7.99 -9.12 -10.56
N THR A 291 -7.78 -8.39 -9.46
CA THR A 291 -6.50 -7.77 -9.09
C THR A 291 -6.37 -7.74 -7.57
N ILE A 292 -5.24 -7.29 -7.09
CA ILE A 292 -5.04 -6.99 -5.66
C ILE A 292 -4.85 -5.49 -5.46
N SER A 293 -5.34 -5.00 -4.32
CA SER A 293 -5.15 -3.62 -3.90
C SER A 293 -4.81 -3.61 -2.41
N GLN A 294 -3.52 -3.66 -2.13
CA GLN A 294 -2.97 -3.71 -0.76
C GLN A 294 -2.70 -2.29 -0.25
N LEU A 295 -3.74 -1.45 -0.30
CA LEU A 295 -3.71 -0.05 0.12
C LEU A 295 -4.65 0.17 1.30
N GLY A 296 -4.21 0.94 2.29
CA GLY A 296 -5.03 1.29 3.45
C GLY A 296 -6.35 1.99 3.05
N THR A 297 -6.32 2.82 2.00
CA THR A 297 -7.50 3.48 1.44
C THR A 297 -8.52 2.49 0.89
N THR A 298 -8.07 1.42 0.24
CA THR A 298 -8.92 0.33 -0.24
C THR A 298 -9.56 -0.41 0.94
N ALA A 299 -8.78 -0.79 1.95
CA ALA A 299 -9.28 -1.46 3.15
C ALA A 299 -10.37 -0.63 3.87
N VAL A 300 -10.17 0.68 3.99
CA VAL A 300 -11.16 1.61 4.57
C VAL A 300 -12.43 1.72 3.72
N ARG A 301 -12.32 1.74 2.39
CA ARG A 301 -13.49 1.75 1.49
C ARG A 301 -14.28 0.44 1.59
N GLN A 302 -13.60 -0.69 1.59
CA GLN A 302 -14.20 -2.02 1.77
C GLN A 302 -14.89 -2.14 3.14
N SER A 303 -14.29 -1.60 4.21
CA SER A 303 -14.89 -1.61 5.54
C SER A 303 -16.22 -0.85 5.63
N LYS A 304 -16.35 0.25 4.86
CA LYS A 304 -17.64 0.98 4.76
C LYS A 304 -18.70 0.14 4.03
N ALA A 305 -18.29 -0.56 2.99
CA ALA A 305 -19.21 -1.42 2.22
C ALA A 305 -19.70 -2.58 3.08
N VAL A 306 -18.80 -3.32 3.73
CA VAL A 306 -19.16 -4.48 4.58
C VAL A 306 -20.02 -4.07 5.76
N ALA A 307 -19.71 -2.97 6.45
CA ALA A 307 -20.51 -2.50 7.59
C ALA A 307 -21.96 -2.18 7.18
N ARG A 308 -22.15 -1.54 6.05
CA ARG A 308 -23.47 -1.27 5.49
C ARG A 308 -24.20 -2.56 5.11
N THR A 309 -23.51 -3.50 4.44
CA THR A 309 -24.07 -4.80 4.05
C THR A 309 -24.55 -5.59 5.27
N ILE A 310 -23.72 -5.70 6.30
CA ILE A 310 -24.07 -6.41 7.55
C ILE A 310 -25.33 -5.80 8.22
N CYS A 311 -25.48 -4.48 8.16
CA CYS A 311 -26.65 -3.78 8.69
C CYS A 311 -27.86 -3.77 7.71
N GLY A 312 -27.84 -4.55 6.64
CA GLY A 312 -28.94 -4.66 5.69
C GLY A 312 -29.09 -3.45 4.73
N TRP A 313 -28.10 -2.54 4.68
CA TRP A 313 -28.12 -1.42 3.75
C TRP A 313 -27.56 -1.85 2.40
N ARG A 314 -28.19 -1.36 1.31
CA ARG A 314 -27.64 -1.58 -0.03
C ARG A 314 -26.31 -0.85 -0.16
N SER A 315 -25.24 -1.59 -0.36
CA SER A 315 -23.90 -1.04 -0.51
C SER A 315 -23.08 -1.81 -1.55
N ASN A 316 -22.25 -1.10 -2.29
CA ASN A 316 -21.32 -1.69 -3.25
C ASN A 316 -19.92 -1.14 -3.01
N PHE A 317 -18.94 -2.02 -3.07
CA PHE A 317 -17.54 -1.64 -3.23
C PHE A 317 -17.24 -1.54 -4.73
N ASN A 318 -16.76 -0.37 -5.16
CA ASN A 318 -16.41 -0.13 -6.56
C ASN A 318 -15.03 -0.71 -6.88
N PRO A 319 -14.78 -1.11 -8.14
CA PRO A 319 -13.47 -1.51 -8.61
C PRO A 319 -12.36 -0.51 -8.27
N VAL A 320 -11.11 -0.94 -8.36
CA VAL A 320 -9.93 -0.17 -7.95
C VAL A 320 -9.09 0.27 -9.15
N LEU A 321 -8.39 1.38 -8.99
CA LEU A 321 -7.37 1.91 -9.91
C LEU A 321 -5.96 1.86 -9.31
N ASN A 322 -5.83 1.41 -8.06
CA ASN A 322 -4.57 1.40 -7.32
C ASN A 322 -3.89 2.77 -7.27
N SER A 323 -4.69 3.84 -7.11
CA SER A 323 -4.19 5.19 -6.94
C SER A 323 -3.28 5.28 -5.72
N MET A 324 -2.06 5.77 -5.92
CA MET A 324 -1.04 5.85 -4.89
C MET A 324 -0.24 7.15 -4.97
N VAL A 325 0.27 7.57 -3.83
CA VAL A 325 1.23 8.67 -3.69
C VAL A 325 2.20 8.31 -2.57
N SER A 326 3.45 8.73 -2.71
CA SER A 326 4.46 8.65 -1.66
C SER A 326 5.39 9.87 -1.70
N LYS A 327 6.15 10.06 -0.64
CA LYS A 327 7.12 11.15 -0.51
C LYS A 327 8.43 10.63 0.04
N VAL A 328 9.52 10.97 -0.66
CA VAL A 328 10.88 10.65 -0.27
C VAL A 328 11.70 11.93 -0.26
N GLY A 329 12.15 12.33 0.92
CA GLY A 329 12.82 13.62 1.09
C GLY A 329 11.93 14.78 0.66
N LYS A 330 12.36 15.51 -0.37
CA LYS A 330 11.60 16.62 -0.95
C LYS A 330 10.66 16.16 -2.07
N LEU A 331 10.91 15.00 -2.66
CA LEU A 331 10.24 14.55 -3.86
C LEU A 331 8.97 13.76 -3.51
N GLU A 332 7.83 14.22 -4.04
CA GLU A 332 6.57 13.50 -4.07
C GLU A 332 6.46 12.77 -5.41
N PHE A 333 5.93 11.58 -5.40
CA PHE A 333 5.60 10.85 -6.61
C PHE A 333 4.28 10.11 -6.43
N GLY A 334 3.53 10.02 -7.52
CA GLY A 334 2.22 9.37 -7.50
C GLY A 334 1.86 8.78 -8.84
N ALA A 335 0.97 7.81 -8.81
CA ALA A 335 0.43 7.16 -9.99
C ALA A 335 -0.99 6.68 -9.79
N VAL A 336 -1.73 6.56 -10.88
CA VAL A 336 -3.07 5.98 -10.93
C VAL A 336 -3.28 5.26 -12.26
N GLY A 337 -3.98 4.12 -12.22
CA GLY A 337 -4.27 3.32 -13.40
C GLY A 337 -3.04 2.58 -13.91
N TYR A 338 -2.87 2.51 -15.23
CA TYR A 338 -1.88 1.66 -15.86
C TYR A 338 -0.59 2.39 -16.22
N THR A 339 0.53 1.67 -16.14
CA THR A 339 1.75 2.02 -16.85
C THR A 339 1.58 1.70 -18.34
N SER A 340 2.39 2.32 -19.21
CA SER A 340 2.37 2.02 -20.62
C SER A 340 2.75 0.56 -20.91
N SER A 341 3.70 0.02 -20.16
CA SER A 341 4.13 -1.37 -20.25
C SER A 341 3.03 -2.36 -19.84
N PHE A 342 2.30 -2.07 -18.74
CA PHE A 342 1.18 -2.92 -18.31
C PHE A 342 0.02 -2.89 -19.32
N ALA A 343 -0.30 -1.72 -19.88
CA ALA A 343 -1.29 -1.59 -20.94
C ALA A 343 -0.95 -2.45 -22.15
N GLN A 344 0.31 -2.38 -22.64
CA GLN A 344 0.80 -3.20 -23.75
C GLN A 344 0.71 -4.71 -23.46
N GLN A 345 1.11 -5.15 -22.28
CA GLN A 345 1.02 -6.56 -21.87
C GLN A 345 -0.43 -7.07 -21.88
N ASN A 346 -1.40 -6.18 -21.66
CA ASN A 346 -2.82 -6.49 -21.70
C ASN A 346 -3.48 -6.15 -23.04
N ARG A 347 -2.69 -6.01 -24.12
CA ARG A 347 -3.14 -5.78 -25.51
C ARG A 347 -3.88 -4.46 -25.70
N ILE A 348 -3.71 -3.51 -24.81
CA ILE A 348 -4.14 -2.13 -25.00
C ILE A 348 -2.98 -1.39 -25.66
N ARG A 349 -3.23 -0.74 -26.80
CA ARG A 349 -2.23 0.13 -27.44
C ARG A 349 -2.22 1.48 -26.70
N PRO A 350 -1.20 1.77 -25.86
CA PRO A 350 -1.17 3.03 -25.14
C PRO A 350 -0.71 4.17 -26.07
N ILE A 351 -1.36 5.30 -25.96
CA ILE A 351 -0.91 6.58 -26.48
C ILE A 351 -0.44 7.40 -25.31
N VAL A 352 0.84 7.76 -25.32
CA VAL A 352 1.54 8.25 -24.13
C VAL A 352 2.15 9.61 -24.40
N GLN A 353 2.02 10.53 -23.46
CA GLN A 353 2.74 11.80 -23.46
C GLN A 353 3.34 12.05 -22.08
N LYS A 354 4.62 12.42 -22.07
CA LYS A 354 5.30 12.99 -20.90
C LYS A 354 5.59 14.46 -21.20
N ILE A 355 5.39 15.31 -20.20
CA ILE A 355 5.78 16.72 -20.22
C ILE A 355 6.55 17.08 -18.96
N GLU A 356 7.34 18.11 -19.05
CA GLU A 356 7.88 18.86 -17.91
C GLU A 356 7.14 20.19 -17.79
N ALA A 357 6.66 20.52 -16.60
CA ALA A 357 5.94 21.73 -16.30
C ALA A 357 6.42 22.32 -14.98
N LEU A 358 5.71 23.30 -14.44
CA LEU A 358 6.01 23.90 -13.14
C LEU A 358 4.82 23.71 -12.19
N THR A 359 5.10 23.56 -10.90
CA THR A 359 4.06 23.40 -9.87
C THR A 359 3.14 24.60 -9.72
N ARG A 360 3.61 25.80 -10.12
CA ARG A 360 2.90 27.08 -10.05
C ARG A 360 3.40 28.07 -11.11
N ALA A 361 2.86 29.27 -11.15
CA ALA A 361 3.24 30.31 -12.12
C ALA A 361 4.75 30.57 -12.08
N ARG A 362 5.39 30.60 -13.26
CA ARG A 362 6.85 30.75 -13.41
C ARG A 362 7.42 32.00 -12.71
N TYR A 363 6.66 33.07 -12.69
CA TYR A 363 7.07 34.33 -12.06
C TYR A 363 6.86 34.34 -10.54
N TYR A 364 6.14 33.35 -9.99
CA TYR A 364 5.93 33.24 -8.54
C TYR A 364 7.13 32.55 -7.89
N PRO A 365 7.60 33.00 -6.72
CA PRO A 365 8.77 32.44 -6.07
C PRO A 365 8.61 30.93 -5.78
N ASN A 366 9.72 30.21 -5.89
CA ASN A 366 9.79 28.75 -5.58
C ASN A 366 8.90 27.86 -6.46
N ALA A 367 8.59 28.26 -7.69
CA ALA A 367 8.05 27.32 -8.68
C ALA A 367 9.02 26.16 -8.89
N LYS A 368 8.51 24.90 -8.81
CA LYS A 368 9.31 23.69 -8.89
C LYS A 368 9.01 22.93 -10.17
N PRO A 369 10.00 22.21 -10.73
CA PRO A 369 9.72 21.27 -11.82
C PRO A 369 8.69 20.22 -11.45
N MET A 370 7.91 19.80 -12.44
CA MET A 370 6.93 18.73 -12.33
C MET A 370 6.93 17.91 -13.62
N ASP A 371 7.25 16.63 -13.50
CA ASP A 371 7.11 15.66 -14.57
C ASP A 371 5.74 15.02 -14.50
N ILE A 372 5.00 15.08 -15.60
CA ILE A 372 3.67 14.47 -15.74
C ILE A 372 3.66 13.58 -16.95
N LYS A 373 3.18 12.35 -16.77
CA LYS A 373 2.97 11.38 -17.85
C LYS A 373 1.52 10.95 -17.86
N VAL A 374 0.85 11.13 -19.00
CA VAL A 374 -0.53 10.70 -19.24
C VAL A 374 -0.53 9.56 -20.25
N ILE A 375 -1.35 8.57 -19.99
CA ILE A 375 -1.50 7.36 -20.80
C ILE A 375 -2.97 7.23 -21.16
N CYS A 376 -3.25 7.18 -22.47
CA CYS A 376 -4.59 6.95 -23.03
C CYS A 376 -4.65 5.63 -23.81
N ASP A 377 -5.84 5.10 -23.99
CA ASP A 377 -6.09 4.05 -24.97
C ASP A 377 -6.24 4.62 -26.40
N SER A 378 -6.53 3.77 -27.39
CA SER A 378 -6.70 4.18 -28.79
C SER A 378 -7.93 5.06 -29.06
N GLU A 379 -8.87 5.14 -28.12
CA GLU A 379 -10.08 5.97 -28.21
C GLU A 379 -9.90 7.30 -27.48
N GLY A 380 -8.72 7.55 -26.90
CA GLY A 380 -8.42 8.75 -26.11
C GLY A 380 -8.90 8.69 -24.67
N ARG A 381 -9.43 7.56 -24.18
CA ARG A 381 -9.79 7.42 -22.78
C ARG A 381 -8.52 7.38 -21.94
N ILE A 382 -8.52 8.13 -20.87
CA ILE A 382 -7.38 8.19 -19.94
C ILE A 382 -7.39 6.88 -19.13
N ILE A 383 -6.27 6.15 -19.18
CA ILE A 383 -6.12 4.86 -18.50
C ILE A 383 -4.97 4.86 -17.48
N GLY A 384 -4.16 5.92 -17.44
CA GLY A 384 -3.08 6.04 -16.49
C GLY A 384 -2.50 7.45 -16.40
N CYS A 385 -1.96 7.76 -15.21
CA CYS A 385 -1.20 8.99 -14.98
C CYS A 385 -0.10 8.75 -13.96
N GLN A 386 1.07 9.37 -14.19
CA GLN A 386 2.23 9.33 -13.29
C GLN A 386 2.75 10.77 -13.13
N ILE A 387 3.04 11.16 -11.89
CA ILE A 387 3.50 12.53 -11.57
C ILE A 387 4.65 12.46 -10.58
N ILE A 388 5.69 13.25 -10.83
CA ILE A 388 6.83 13.43 -9.91
C ILE A 388 7.10 14.93 -9.77
N ALA A 389 7.14 15.43 -8.53
CA ALA A 389 7.42 16.82 -8.21
C ALA A 389 7.81 17.00 -6.74
N GLU A 390 8.26 18.19 -6.33
CA GLU A 390 8.47 18.47 -4.90
C GLU A 390 7.18 18.79 -4.13
N GLU A 391 6.07 19.03 -4.84
CA GLU A 391 4.78 19.41 -4.23
C GLU A 391 3.60 19.19 -5.19
N ARG A 392 2.38 19.11 -4.65
CA ARG A 392 1.14 19.11 -5.42
C ARG A 392 0.90 17.85 -6.28
N VAL A 393 1.49 16.75 -5.91
CA VAL A 393 1.30 15.48 -6.62
C VAL A 393 -0.04 14.83 -6.25
N ALA A 394 -0.34 14.77 -4.94
CA ALA A 394 -1.52 14.07 -4.45
C ALA A 394 -2.83 14.58 -5.06
N GLU A 395 -3.05 15.90 -5.06
CA GLU A 395 -4.27 16.53 -5.55
C GLU A 395 -4.49 16.25 -7.05
N ARG A 396 -3.39 16.20 -7.83
CA ARG A 396 -3.48 15.91 -9.27
C ARG A 396 -3.71 14.43 -9.55
N ILE A 397 -3.12 13.55 -8.77
CA ILE A 397 -3.41 12.11 -8.84
C ILE A 397 -4.87 11.84 -8.46
N ASP A 398 -5.42 12.53 -7.46
CA ASP A 398 -6.83 12.41 -7.10
C ASP A 398 -7.75 12.92 -8.22
N SER A 399 -7.40 14.03 -8.88
CA SER A 399 -8.13 14.54 -10.05
C SER A 399 -8.12 13.53 -11.20
N MET A 400 -6.97 12.92 -11.48
CA MET A 400 -6.86 11.88 -12.51
C MET A 400 -7.56 10.58 -12.10
N THR A 401 -7.57 10.23 -10.81
CA THR A 401 -8.33 9.10 -10.30
C THR A 401 -9.83 9.29 -10.57
N LEU A 402 -10.33 10.51 -10.36
CA LEU A 402 -11.72 10.85 -10.69
C LEU A 402 -11.97 10.78 -12.20
N ALA A 403 -11.10 11.39 -13.01
CA ALA A 403 -11.23 11.38 -14.47
C ALA A 403 -11.28 9.95 -15.05
N ILE A 404 -10.36 9.06 -14.61
CA ILE A 404 -10.35 7.66 -15.03
C ILE A 404 -11.59 6.91 -14.52
N THR A 405 -12.03 7.20 -13.29
CA THR A 405 -13.22 6.56 -12.71
C THR A 405 -14.48 6.88 -13.51
N GLU A 406 -14.61 8.11 -13.99
CA GLU A 406 -15.73 8.55 -14.84
C GLU A 406 -15.55 8.22 -16.33
N GLY A 407 -14.42 7.60 -16.70
CA GLY A 407 -14.12 7.17 -18.07
C GLY A 407 -13.85 8.33 -19.04
N LEU A 408 -13.36 9.46 -18.54
CA LEU A 408 -13.10 10.64 -19.35
C LEU A 408 -12.01 10.40 -20.39
N THR A 409 -12.20 10.99 -21.56
CA THR A 409 -11.19 11.09 -22.60
C THR A 409 -10.26 12.29 -22.35
N CYS A 410 -9.10 12.27 -22.98
CA CYS A 410 -8.20 13.43 -22.99
C CYS A 410 -8.86 14.67 -23.63
N PHE A 411 -9.76 14.49 -24.59
CA PHE A 411 -10.51 15.58 -25.23
C PHE A 411 -11.49 16.26 -24.28
N GLU A 412 -12.20 15.45 -23.46
CA GLU A 412 -13.15 15.97 -22.47
C GLU A 412 -12.42 16.67 -21.32
N LEU A 413 -11.37 16.06 -20.76
CA LEU A 413 -10.64 16.61 -19.63
C LEU A 413 -9.91 17.91 -20.01
N SER A 414 -9.38 18.03 -21.26
CA SER A 414 -8.70 19.25 -21.72
C SER A 414 -9.61 20.48 -21.77
N ASN A 415 -10.93 20.29 -21.83
CA ASN A 415 -11.90 21.37 -21.85
C ASN A 415 -12.52 21.68 -20.47
N MET A 416 -12.06 21.04 -19.40
CA MET A 416 -12.59 21.27 -18.06
C MET A 416 -11.93 22.47 -17.38
N GLU A 417 -12.71 23.15 -16.55
CA GLU A 417 -12.23 24.25 -15.73
C GLU A 417 -11.37 23.76 -14.57
N PHE A 418 -10.21 24.40 -14.40
CA PHE A 418 -9.33 24.20 -13.26
C PHE A 418 -9.08 25.52 -12.54
N ALA A 419 -8.99 25.45 -11.20
CA ALA A 419 -8.77 26.63 -10.38
C ALA A 419 -7.34 27.16 -10.54
N TYR A 420 -7.20 28.47 -10.59
CA TYR A 420 -5.92 29.15 -10.71
C TYR A 420 -5.73 30.26 -9.68
N ALA A 421 -4.54 30.26 -9.09
CA ALA A 421 -3.93 31.44 -8.48
C ALA A 421 -2.40 31.30 -8.56
N PRO A 422 -1.63 32.39 -8.79
CA PRO A 422 -0.17 32.34 -8.99
C PRO A 422 0.60 31.51 -7.94
N PRO A 423 0.25 31.57 -6.62
CA PRO A 423 0.96 30.83 -5.59
C PRO A 423 0.75 29.30 -5.63
N VAL A 424 -0.29 28.80 -6.26
CA VAL A 424 -0.74 27.41 -6.10
C VAL A 424 -0.89 26.64 -7.40
N SER A 425 -0.99 27.29 -8.56
CA SER A 425 -1.07 26.63 -9.87
C SER A 425 -0.58 27.54 -10.99
N MET A 426 -0.46 27.00 -12.19
CA MET A 426 -0.32 27.74 -13.45
C MET A 426 -1.70 28.15 -13.98
N VAL A 427 -1.78 29.14 -14.89
CA VAL A 427 -3.05 29.53 -15.55
C VAL A 427 -3.70 28.35 -16.24
N THR A 428 -2.93 27.60 -17.01
CA THR A 428 -3.31 26.25 -17.45
C THR A 428 -2.63 25.28 -16.50
N ASP A 429 -3.41 24.51 -15.75
CA ASP A 429 -2.83 23.55 -14.81
C ASP A 429 -1.90 22.57 -15.55
N PRO A 430 -0.76 22.20 -14.98
CA PRO A 430 0.18 21.24 -15.58
C PRO A 430 -0.48 19.94 -16.04
N LEU A 431 -1.52 19.50 -15.34
CA LEU A 431 -2.27 18.31 -15.72
C LEU A 431 -3.02 18.51 -17.05
N ILE A 432 -3.66 19.68 -17.22
CA ILE A 432 -4.35 20.03 -18.46
C ILE A 432 -3.37 20.15 -19.61
N LEU A 433 -2.20 20.77 -19.40
CA LEU A 433 -1.14 20.80 -20.42
C LEU A 433 -0.74 19.41 -20.89
N ALA A 434 -0.55 18.47 -19.96
CA ALA A 434 -0.21 17.09 -20.31
C ALA A 434 -1.31 16.39 -21.13
N VAL A 435 -2.57 16.64 -20.76
CA VAL A 435 -3.75 16.09 -21.43
C VAL A 435 -3.93 16.71 -22.82
N GLU A 436 -3.71 18.00 -23.00
CA GLU A 436 -3.72 18.67 -24.31
C GLU A 436 -2.61 18.11 -25.23
N GLU A 437 -1.41 17.91 -24.68
CA GLU A 437 -0.29 17.38 -25.49
C GLU A 437 -0.53 15.92 -25.93
N VAL A 438 -1.16 15.07 -25.11
CA VAL A 438 -1.50 13.72 -25.54
C VAL A 438 -2.63 13.72 -26.57
N SER A 439 -3.60 14.64 -26.48
CA SER A 439 -4.73 14.72 -27.41
C SER A 439 -4.29 15.03 -28.86
N LYS A 440 -3.19 15.77 -29.05
CA LYS A 440 -2.61 16.04 -30.37
C LYS A 440 -2.13 14.79 -31.12
N LYS A 441 -1.93 13.67 -30.42
CA LYS A 441 -1.50 12.41 -31.03
C LYS A 441 -2.64 11.62 -31.68
N PHE A 442 -3.87 12.10 -31.55
CA PHE A 442 -5.06 11.51 -32.15
C PHE A 442 -5.53 12.28 -33.41
N SER A 443 -4.86 13.39 -33.75
CA SER A 443 -5.12 14.20 -34.95
C SER A 443 -4.38 13.69 -36.18
#